data_c8ea72245caf18d8a3cf8be8aa65dee1
#
_entry.id   c8ea72245caf18d8a3cf8be8aa65dee1
#
_cell.length_a   1.000
_cell.length_b   1.000
_cell.length_c   1.000
_cell.angle_alpha   90.00
_cell.angle_beta   90.00
_cell.angle_gamma   90.00
#
_symmetry.space_group_name_H-M   'P 1'
#
loop_
_entity.id
_entity.type
_entity.pdbx_description
1 polymer ?
#
loop_
_entity_poly.entity_id
_entity_poly.type
_entity_poly.pdbx_seq_one_letter_code
_entity_poly.pdbx_strand_id
1 'polypeptide(L)'
;MQIDDVYAAIGEAGFERLVAAFYRQVPDDDVLGPMYPPLDLAGAEQRLRDFLVGRCGGPPRYVQQRGHPRLRMRHAPFPVDTRARDRWLQLMDRALDEAALPADAEAALREFLEAVATMMINR
;
A
#
# COMPACT_ATOMS: atom_id res chain seq x y z
N MET A 1 5.48 18.16 -2.59
CA MET A 1 5.42 17.21 -3.74
C MET A 1 4.00 16.67 -3.89
N GLN A 2 3.50 16.64 -5.08
CA GLN A 2 2.22 16.01 -5.35
C GLN A 2 2.39 14.49 -5.44
N ILE A 3 1.31 13.75 -5.12
CA ILE A 3 1.39 12.28 -5.18
C ILE A 3 1.77 11.79 -6.58
N ASP A 4 1.34 12.48 -7.64
CA ASP A 4 1.62 12.09 -9.02
C ASP A 4 3.10 12.25 -9.41
N ASP A 5 3.90 12.94 -8.58
CA ASP A 5 5.33 13.15 -8.82
C ASP A 5 6.22 12.13 -8.13
N VAL A 6 5.64 11.29 -7.27
CA VAL A 6 6.41 10.39 -6.41
C VAL A 6 7.17 9.34 -7.22
N TYR A 7 6.54 8.78 -8.27
CA TYR A 7 7.23 7.77 -9.09
C TYR A 7 8.50 8.34 -9.74
N ALA A 8 8.45 9.56 -10.26
CA ALA A 8 9.64 10.20 -10.83
C ALA A 8 10.74 10.40 -9.77
N ALA A 9 10.35 10.61 -8.51
CA ALA A 9 11.31 10.87 -7.42
C ALA A 9 11.96 9.60 -6.89
N ILE A 10 11.20 8.50 -6.74
CA ILE A 10 11.73 7.28 -6.08
C ILE A 10 11.89 6.09 -7.03
N GLY A 11 11.26 6.11 -8.19
CA GLY A 11 11.38 5.07 -9.20
C GLY A 11 10.77 3.73 -8.80
N GLU A 12 10.85 2.77 -9.71
CA GLU A 12 10.39 1.39 -9.47
C GLU A 12 11.04 0.78 -8.24
N ALA A 13 12.36 0.98 -8.08
CA ALA A 13 13.11 0.41 -6.97
C ALA A 13 12.61 0.93 -5.60
N GLY A 14 12.24 2.21 -5.53
CA GLY A 14 11.68 2.79 -4.30
C GLY A 14 10.38 2.12 -3.89
N PHE A 15 9.48 1.88 -4.85
CA PHE A 15 8.23 1.17 -4.58
C PHE A 15 8.46 -0.29 -4.23
N GLU A 16 9.40 -0.96 -4.87
CA GLU A 16 9.75 -2.34 -4.52
C GLU A 16 10.23 -2.45 -3.07
N ARG A 17 11.12 -1.55 -2.64
CA ARG A 17 11.62 -1.55 -1.27
C ARG A 17 10.51 -1.30 -0.26
N LEU A 18 9.65 -0.32 -0.54
CA LEU A 18 8.55 0.04 0.35
C LEU A 18 7.58 -1.11 0.54
N VAL A 19 7.10 -1.65 -0.57
CA VAL A 19 6.06 -2.69 -0.53
C VAL A 19 6.62 -4.00 0.03
N ALA A 20 7.86 -4.36 -0.29
CA ALA A 20 8.52 -5.53 0.28
C ALA A 20 8.67 -5.38 1.81
N ALA A 21 9.06 -4.20 2.29
CA ALA A 21 9.20 -3.95 3.72
C ALA A 21 7.87 -4.07 4.46
N PHE A 22 6.78 -3.63 3.86
CA PHE A 22 5.44 -3.80 4.41
C PHE A 22 5.07 -5.29 4.51
N TYR A 23 5.17 -6.02 3.40
CA TYR A 23 4.73 -7.42 3.35
C TYR A 23 5.58 -8.38 4.18
N ARG A 24 6.85 -8.05 4.46
CA ARG A 24 7.66 -8.87 5.36
C ARG A 24 7.09 -8.93 6.78
N GLN A 25 6.32 -7.92 7.18
CA GLN A 25 5.73 -7.82 8.52
C GLN A 25 4.38 -8.54 8.62
N VAL A 26 3.68 -8.74 7.50
CA VAL A 26 2.29 -9.20 7.50
C VAL A 26 2.10 -10.61 8.07
N PRO A 27 2.92 -11.62 7.69
CA PRO A 27 2.66 -13.00 8.17
C PRO A 27 2.70 -13.16 9.69
N ASP A 28 3.51 -12.35 10.37
CA ASP A 28 3.68 -12.44 11.82
C ASP A 28 2.76 -11.48 12.58
N ASP A 29 1.96 -10.67 11.87
CA ASP A 29 1.06 -9.73 12.51
C ASP A 29 -0.26 -10.39 12.88
N ASP A 30 -0.66 -10.28 14.15
CA ASP A 30 -1.87 -10.93 14.66
C ASP A 30 -3.17 -10.33 14.12
N VAL A 31 -3.15 -9.06 13.71
CA VAL A 31 -4.33 -8.37 13.17
C VAL A 31 -4.44 -8.53 11.66
N LEU A 32 -3.36 -8.25 10.92
CA LEU A 32 -3.38 -8.25 9.46
C LEU A 32 -3.10 -9.61 8.85
N GLY A 33 -2.27 -10.44 9.51
CA GLY A 33 -1.92 -11.74 8.96
C GLY A 33 -3.12 -12.55 8.49
N PRO A 34 -4.17 -12.71 9.34
CA PRO A 34 -5.36 -13.47 8.94
C PRO A 34 -6.17 -12.86 7.81
N MET A 35 -5.97 -11.59 7.49
CA MET A 35 -6.72 -10.88 6.46
C MET A 35 -6.12 -11.02 5.07
N TYR A 36 -4.91 -11.56 4.96
CA TYR A 36 -4.20 -11.69 3.68
C TYR A 36 -4.17 -13.15 3.23
N PRO A 37 -4.16 -13.42 1.90
CA PRO A 37 -4.15 -14.79 1.41
C PRO A 37 -2.81 -15.47 1.71
N PRO A 38 -2.79 -16.50 2.57
CA PRO A 38 -1.51 -17.12 2.99
C PRO A 38 -0.80 -17.84 1.85
N LEU A 39 -1.54 -18.23 0.80
CA LEU A 39 -0.96 -18.94 -0.34
C LEU A 39 -0.64 -18.00 -1.50
N ASP A 40 -0.91 -16.69 -1.37
CA ASP A 40 -0.70 -15.72 -2.45
C ASP A 40 -0.23 -14.36 -1.93
N LEU A 41 0.68 -14.36 -0.95
CA LEU A 41 1.26 -13.11 -0.46
C LEU A 41 2.07 -12.40 -1.56
N ALA A 42 2.76 -13.16 -2.40
CA ALA A 42 3.52 -12.58 -3.51
C ALA A 42 2.59 -11.86 -4.51
N GLY A 43 1.43 -12.44 -4.79
CA GLY A 43 0.43 -11.78 -5.65
C GLY A 43 -0.13 -10.51 -5.00
N ALA A 44 -0.42 -10.57 -3.70
CA ALA A 44 -0.90 -9.40 -2.97
C ALA A 44 0.14 -8.27 -2.96
N GLU A 45 1.40 -8.61 -2.75
CA GLU A 45 2.51 -7.65 -2.79
C GLU A 45 2.60 -6.99 -4.16
N GLN A 46 2.53 -7.77 -5.23
CA GLN A 46 2.59 -7.24 -6.60
C GLN A 46 1.40 -6.32 -6.89
N ARG A 47 0.20 -6.69 -6.46
CA ARG A 47 -0.99 -5.86 -6.69
C ARG A 47 -0.89 -4.52 -5.99
N LEU A 48 -0.41 -4.48 -4.74
CA LEU A 48 -0.22 -3.21 -4.04
C LEU A 48 0.86 -2.37 -4.73
N ARG A 49 1.97 -2.98 -5.12
CA ARG A 49 3.03 -2.27 -5.83
C ARG A 49 2.52 -1.67 -7.14
N ASP A 50 1.84 -2.45 -7.95
CA ASP A 50 1.32 -1.97 -9.24
C ASP A 50 0.30 -0.85 -9.06
N PHE A 51 -0.56 -0.96 -8.05
CA PHE A 51 -1.52 0.10 -7.73
C PHE A 51 -0.80 1.39 -7.35
N LEU A 52 0.17 1.33 -6.43
CA LEU A 52 0.90 2.52 -5.98
C LEU A 52 1.71 3.13 -7.11
N VAL A 53 2.41 2.33 -7.91
CA VAL A 53 3.19 2.81 -9.06
C VAL A 53 2.28 3.60 -10.01
N GLY A 54 1.16 3.02 -10.39
CA GLY A 54 0.23 3.69 -11.31
C GLY A 54 -0.38 4.95 -10.72
N ARG A 55 -0.75 4.93 -9.45
CA ARG A 55 -1.36 6.09 -8.78
C ARG A 55 -0.36 7.24 -8.61
N CYS A 56 0.92 6.91 -8.48
CA CYS A 56 1.97 7.90 -8.21
C CYS A 56 2.68 8.40 -9.47
N GLY A 57 2.10 8.21 -10.64
CA GLY A 57 2.61 8.76 -11.89
C GLY A 57 3.45 7.81 -12.72
N GLY A 58 3.56 6.54 -12.33
CA GLY A 58 4.27 5.50 -13.08
C GLY A 58 3.37 4.77 -14.08
N PRO A 59 3.87 3.67 -14.67
CA PRO A 59 3.09 2.88 -15.62
C PRO A 59 1.78 2.38 -15.00
N PRO A 60 0.64 2.46 -15.72
CA PRO A 60 -0.68 2.11 -15.17
C PRO A 60 -0.95 0.59 -15.27
N ARG A 61 -0.03 -0.23 -14.74
CA ARG A 61 -0.14 -1.69 -14.84
C ARG A 61 -1.36 -2.26 -14.15
N TYR A 62 -1.70 -1.72 -12.96
CA TYR A 62 -2.85 -2.20 -12.22
C TYR A 62 -4.14 -2.01 -13.02
N VAL A 63 -4.35 -0.80 -13.54
CA VAL A 63 -5.56 -0.47 -14.32
C VAL A 63 -5.61 -1.28 -15.61
N GLN A 64 -4.48 -1.48 -16.29
CA GLN A 64 -4.41 -2.27 -17.49
C GLN A 64 -4.78 -3.74 -17.28
N GLN A 65 -4.37 -4.31 -16.14
CA GLN A 65 -4.60 -5.72 -15.83
C GLN A 65 -5.93 -5.97 -15.14
N ARG A 66 -6.38 -5.05 -14.28
CA ARG A 66 -7.50 -5.27 -13.38
C ARG A 66 -8.63 -4.24 -13.48
N GLY A 67 -8.47 -3.21 -14.33
CA GLY A 67 -9.43 -2.12 -14.47
C GLY A 67 -9.39 -1.12 -13.33
N HIS A 68 -10.46 -0.36 -13.16
CA HIS A 68 -10.56 0.64 -12.10
C HIS A 68 -10.28 0.00 -10.73
N PRO A 69 -9.47 0.62 -9.86
CA PRO A 69 -9.11 0.02 -8.57
C PRO A 69 -10.30 -0.35 -7.69
N ARG A 70 -11.31 0.52 -7.58
CA ARG A 70 -12.52 0.28 -6.77
C ARG A 70 -12.18 -0.33 -5.41
N LEU A 71 -11.23 0.30 -4.72
CA LEU A 71 -10.61 -0.26 -3.53
C LEU A 71 -11.62 -0.61 -2.45
N ARG A 72 -12.56 0.29 -2.18
CA ARG A 72 -13.56 0.06 -1.14
C ARG A 72 -14.45 -1.13 -1.46
N MET A 73 -14.85 -1.26 -2.72
CA MET A 73 -15.65 -2.41 -3.16
C MET A 73 -14.88 -3.72 -3.04
N ARG A 74 -13.60 -3.73 -3.43
CA ARG A 74 -12.76 -4.93 -3.34
C ARG A 74 -12.47 -5.36 -1.92
N HIS A 75 -12.55 -4.43 -0.96
CA HIS A 75 -12.34 -4.71 0.46
C HIS A 75 -13.64 -5.02 1.21
N ALA A 76 -14.80 -4.91 0.56
CA ALA A 76 -16.09 -5.15 1.22
C ALA A 76 -16.20 -6.51 1.92
N PRO A 77 -15.63 -7.61 1.37
CA PRO A 77 -15.66 -8.92 2.06
C PRO A 77 -14.80 -8.98 3.33
N PHE A 78 -13.91 -8.01 3.55
CA PHE A 78 -12.98 -8.01 4.68
C PHE A 78 -13.44 -7.05 5.76
N PRO A 79 -13.32 -7.43 7.05
CA PRO A 79 -13.74 -6.54 8.14
C PRO A 79 -12.67 -5.49 8.45
N VAL A 80 -12.69 -4.38 7.72
CA VAL A 80 -11.76 -3.27 7.94
C VAL A 80 -12.38 -2.32 8.96
N ASP A 81 -11.99 -2.47 10.21
CA ASP A 81 -12.37 -1.57 11.30
C ASP A 81 -11.23 -0.59 11.62
N THR A 82 -11.43 0.25 12.63
CA THR A 82 -10.41 1.21 13.05
C THR A 82 -9.12 0.51 13.51
N ARG A 83 -9.25 -0.64 14.19
CA ARG A 83 -8.09 -1.40 14.65
C ARG A 83 -7.25 -1.92 13.48
N ALA A 84 -7.90 -2.47 12.46
CA ALA A 84 -7.22 -2.96 11.26
C ALA A 84 -6.54 -1.80 10.52
N ARG A 85 -7.23 -0.67 10.36
CA ARG A 85 -6.67 0.53 9.74
C ARG A 85 -5.44 1.01 10.48
N ASP A 86 -5.51 1.11 11.81
CA ASP A 86 -4.40 1.60 12.62
C ASP A 86 -3.19 0.67 12.54
N ARG A 87 -3.41 -0.66 12.57
CA ARG A 87 -2.31 -1.61 12.45
C ARG A 87 -1.67 -1.54 11.06
N TRP A 88 -2.47 -1.42 9.99
CA TRP A 88 -1.96 -1.27 8.64
C TRP A 88 -1.04 -0.06 8.53
N LEU A 89 -1.47 1.08 9.09
CA LEU A 89 -0.65 2.30 9.09
C LEU A 89 0.62 2.13 9.93
N GLN A 90 0.57 1.43 11.06
CA GLN A 90 1.77 1.15 11.85
C GLN A 90 2.80 0.36 11.04
N LEU A 91 2.37 -0.69 10.36
CA LEU A 91 3.27 -1.49 9.53
C LEU A 91 3.79 -0.68 8.34
N MET A 92 2.93 0.13 7.74
CA MET A 92 3.34 0.97 6.61
C MET A 92 4.32 2.07 7.05
N ASP A 93 4.12 2.65 8.23
CA ASP A 93 5.06 3.65 8.77
C ASP A 93 6.45 3.05 8.97
N ARG A 94 6.53 1.83 9.49
CA ARG A 94 7.83 1.12 9.62
C ARG A 94 8.44 0.85 8.26
N ALA A 95 7.62 0.47 7.28
CA ALA A 95 8.09 0.22 5.91
C ALA A 95 8.63 1.49 5.26
N LEU A 96 7.97 2.63 5.47
CA LEU A 96 8.44 3.93 4.96
C LEU A 96 9.79 4.31 5.58
N ASP A 97 9.95 4.09 6.89
CA ASP A 97 11.22 4.35 7.56
C ASP A 97 12.33 3.47 6.99
N GLU A 98 12.05 2.19 6.79
CA GLU A 98 13.02 1.23 6.27
C GLU A 98 13.40 1.53 4.81
N ALA A 99 12.45 1.98 4.00
CA ALA A 99 12.70 2.26 2.58
C ALA A 99 13.64 3.45 2.35
N ALA A 100 13.81 4.32 3.34
CA ALA A 100 14.74 5.45 3.31
C ALA A 100 14.53 6.33 2.07
N LEU A 101 13.30 6.79 1.87
CA LEU A 101 12.93 7.62 0.72
C LEU A 101 13.28 9.09 0.96
N PRO A 102 13.40 9.91 -0.12
CA PRO A 102 13.52 11.35 0.05
C PRO A 102 12.36 11.92 0.87
N ALA A 103 12.65 12.91 1.71
CA ALA A 103 11.69 13.41 2.71
C ALA A 103 10.38 13.91 2.12
N ASP A 104 10.42 14.59 0.98
CA ASP A 104 9.21 15.12 0.34
C ASP A 104 8.35 14.01 -0.28
N ALA A 105 8.97 13.00 -0.87
CA ALA A 105 8.27 11.84 -1.40
C ALA A 105 7.64 11.03 -0.26
N GLU A 106 8.38 10.83 0.83
CA GLU A 106 7.87 10.13 2.00
C GLU A 106 6.64 10.84 2.59
N ALA A 107 6.71 12.17 2.75
CA ALA A 107 5.59 12.94 3.27
C ALA A 107 4.34 12.83 2.40
N ALA A 108 4.52 12.89 1.08
CA ALA A 108 3.41 12.75 0.13
C ALA A 108 2.78 11.36 0.23
N LEU A 109 3.59 10.31 0.35
CA LEU A 109 3.11 8.93 0.50
C LEU A 109 2.38 8.72 1.83
N ARG A 110 2.90 9.24 2.94
CA ARG A 110 2.23 9.11 4.25
C ARG A 110 0.84 9.71 4.21
N GLU A 111 0.71 10.92 3.68
CA GLU A 111 -0.58 11.60 3.59
C GLU A 111 -1.56 10.83 2.72
N PHE A 112 -1.12 10.35 1.56
CA PHE A 112 -1.94 9.58 0.64
C PHE A 112 -2.40 8.25 1.27
N LEU A 113 -1.46 7.51 1.86
CA LEU A 113 -1.75 6.19 2.43
C LEU A 113 -2.68 6.29 3.64
N GLU A 114 -2.52 7.33 4.46
CA GLU A 114 -3.43 7.57 5.58
C GLU A 114 -4.85 7.83 5.10
N ALA A 115 -5.01 8.66 4.08
CA ALA A 115 -6.33 8.97 3.51
C ALA A 115 -6.99 7.71 2.92
N VAL A 116 -6.22 6.91 2.17
CA VAL A 116 -6.75 5.69 1.55
C VAL A 116 -7.13 4.67 2.62
N ALA A 117 -6.28 4.44 3.62
CA ALA A 117 -6.56 3.49 4.68
C ALA A 117 -7.83 3.86 5.45
N THR A 118 -8.02 5.15 5.75
CA THR A 118 -9.22 5.65 6.43
C THR A 118 -10.46 5.44 5.57
N MET A 119 -10.36 5.66 4.26
CA MET A 119 -11.46 5.44 3.32
C MET A 119 -11.90 3.98 3.27
N MET A 120 -11.01 3.04 3.60
CA MET A 120 -11.29 1.60 3.55
C MET A 120 -12.09 1.10 4.74
N ILE A 121 -12.22 1.87 5.81
CA ILE A 121 -12.99 1.45 6.99
C ILE A 121 -14.42 1.17 6.58
N ASN A 122 -14.89 -0.04 6.87
CA ASN A 122 -16.23 -0.51 6.48
C ASN A 122 -17.00 -1.19 7.62
N ARG A 123 -16.44 -1.21 8.84
CA ARG A 123 -17.06 -1.80 10.03
C ARG A 123 -17.03 -0.87 11.22
#